data_e7d1c90d3ef5f90289aa0df4eb256934
#
_entry.id   e7d1c90d3ef5f90289aa0df4eb256934
#
_cell.length_a   1.000
_cell.length_b   1.000
_cell.length_c   1.000
_cell.angle_alpha   90.00
_cell.angle_beta   90.00
_cell.angle_gamma   90.00
#
_symmetry.space_group_name_H-M   'P 1'
#
loop_
_entity.id
_entity.type
_entity.pdbx_description
1 polymer ?
#
loop_
_entity_poly.entity_id
_entity_poly.type
_entity_poly.pdbx_seq_one_letter_code
_entity_poly.pdbx_strand_id
1 'polypeptide(L)'
;MSTNNTFSFSRLALVMKRDFMENWKANLYRFLGPYAVLLLAMLIGYAGADEFDDFRVYSSIIFSMFTYLLLIGSAYSASQIMETMDTQQKRLSYLMLPATSLEKFVVRALYVTVGFVVMATLAFMLAEATRFLFLPFFDVHESFHQSIFALFDISHFNSWPDEYICRNVLGALCTALVMGWGHSLFILGGCYWQKHPFWKTLGIILLVNQLMIMFAFFLAETIGDIDLSIDGEWLEAHMAWVTIEGVLGFLSILFALLLAFNWWLSYRCFTRSQVIKPKFRLL
;
A
#
# COMPACT_ATOMS: atom_id res chain seq x y z
N MET A 1 -32.13 -25.74 3.42
CA MET A 1 -31.75 -24.36 3.76
C MET A 1 -31.35 -23.64 2.49
N SER A 2 -32.20 -22.73 2.01
CA SER A 2 -31.85 -21.94 0.82
C SER A 2 -30.67 -21.01 1.24
N THR A 3 -29.51 -21.28 0.73
CA THR A 3 -28.37 -20.38 0.86
C THR A 3 -28.70 -19.14 0.03
N ASN A 4 -29.11 -18.06 0.71
CA ASN A 4 -29.24 -16.75 0.06
C ASN A 4 -27.84 -16.37 -0.49
N ASN A 5 -27.64 -16.61 -1.78
CA ASN A 5 -26.40 -16.28 -2.50
C ASN A 5 -26.24 -14.76 -2.72
N THR A 6 -27.16 -13.96 -2.18
CA THR A 6 -27.12 -12.50 -2.28
C THR A 6 -26.19 -11.91 -1.24
N PHE A 7 -25.39 -10.92 -1.66
CA PHE A 7 -24.51 -10.15 -0.78
C PHE A 7 -25.32 -9.41 0.30
N SER A 8 -24.82 -9.42 1.56
CA SER A 8 -25.47 -8.74 2.69
C SER A 8 -24.47 -8.00 3.54
N PHE A 9 -24.66 -6.70 3.71
CA PHE A 9 -23.80 -5.85 4.56
C PHE A 9 -23.82 -6.26 6.04
N SER A 10 -24.96 -6.75 6.55
CA SER A 10 -25.05 -7.21 7.94
C SER A 10 -24.21 -8.46 8.19
N ARG A 11 -24.20 -9.42 7.26
CA ARG A 11 -23.30 -10.59 7.34
C ARG A 11 -21.84 -10.21 7.22
N LEU A 12 -21.52 -9.28 6.31
CA LEU A 12 -20.16 -8.74 6.14
C LEU A 12 -19.65 -8.13 7.45
N ALA A 13 -20.47 -7.28 8.10
CA ALA A 13 -20.11 -6.66 9.39
C ALA A 13 -19.88 -7.70 10.49
N LEU A 14 -20.69 -8.77 10.55
CA LEU A 14 -20.53 -9.86 11.53
C LEU A 14 -19.23 -10.65 11.29
N VAL A 15 -18.89 -10.95 10.03
CA VAL A 15 -17.62 -11.61 9.69
C VAL A 15 -16.43 -10.72 10.05
N MET A 16 -16.52 -9.41 9.78
CA MET A 16 -15.46 -8.45 10.13
C MET A 16 -15.28 -8.33 11.64
N LYS A 17 -16.37 -8.25 12.42
CA LYS A 17 -16.32 -8.24 13.88
C LYS A 17 -15.66 -9.50 14.41
N ARG A 18 -16.02 -10.68 13.89
CA ARG A 18 -15.42 -11.96 14.26
C ARG A 18 -13.91 -11.97 13.97
N ASP A 19 -13.49 -11.62 12.76
CA ASP A 19 -12.08 -11.56 12.35
C ASP A 19 -11.26 -10.64 13.26
N PHE A 20 -11.83 -9.50 13.63
CA PHE A 20 -11.19 -8.57 14.56
C PHE A 20 -11.02 -9.17 15.96
N MET A 21 -12.05 -9.82 16.49
CA MET A 21 -12.02 -10.42 17.82
C MET A 21 -11.13 -11.66 17.90
N GLU A 22 -11.13 -12.52 16.88
CA GLU A 22 -10.27 -13.71 16.84
C GLU A 22 -8.79 -13.36 16.73
N ASN A 23 -8.46 -12.27 16.04
CA ASN A 23 -7.08 -11.85 15.77
C ASN A 23 -6.63 -10.65 16.65
N TRP A 24 -7.31 -10.37 17.78
CA TRP A 24 -7.04 -9.16 18.57
C TRP A 24 -5.58 -9.03 19.03
N LYS A 25 -4.91 -10.15 19.37
CA LYS A 25 -3.48 -10.14 19.74
C LYS A 25 -2.58 -9.75 18.57
N ALA A 26 -2.84 -10.31 17.39
CA ALA A 26 -2.11 -9.95 16.18
C ALA A 26 -2.33 -8.48 15.81
N ASN A 27 -3.55 -7.97 16.00
CA ASN A 27 -3.89 -6.56 15.78
C ASN A 27 -3.16 -5.64 16.76
N LEU A 28 -3.09 -6.04 18.01
CA LEU A 28 -2.34 -5.30 19.02
C LEU A 28 -0.86 -5.18 18.65
N TYR A 29 -0.23 -6.27 18.20
CA TYR A 29 1.16 -6.22 17.75
C TYR A 29 1.35 -5.39 16.47
N ARG A 30 0.40 -5.45 15.54
CA ARG A 30 0.38 -4.61 14.33
C ARG A 30 0.21 -3.13 14.63
N PHE A 31 -0.40 -2.78 15.76
CA PHE A 31 -0.53 -1.42 16.27
C PHE A 31 0.72 -1.00 17.05
N LEU A 32 1.15 -1.82 18.02
CA LEU A 32 2.27 -1.50 18.91
C LEU A 32 3.62 -1.42 18.16
N GLY A 33 3.80 -2.24 17.10
CA GLY A 33 5.04 -2.22 16.30
C GLY A 33 5.29 -0.85 15.67
N PRO A 34 4.40 -0.35 14.80
CA PRO A 34 4.50 1.00 14.24
C PRO A 34 4.60 2.09 15.30
N TYR A 35 3.78 2.02 16.35
CA TYR A 35 3.81 2.97 17.45
C TYR A 35 5.19 3.05 18.10
N ALA A 36 5.76 1.91 18.49
CA ALA A 36 7.06 1.86 19.16
C ALA A 36 8.19 2.39 18.26
N VAL A 37 8.20 1.99 16.99
CA VAL A 37 9.22 2.44 16.02
C VAL A 37 9.15 3.95 15.82
N LEU A 38 7.95 4.50 15.63
CA LEU A 38 7.78 5.93 15.42
C LEU A 38 8.10 6.73 16.69
N LEU A 39 7.63 6.27 17.86
CA LEU A 39 7.93 6.93 19.12
C LEU A 39 9.44 6.94 19.40
N LEU A 40 10.13 5.81 19.22
CA LEU A 40 11.58 5.73 19.40
C LEU A 40 12.30 6.67 18.43
N ALA A 41 11.88 6.71 17.16
CA ALA A 41 12.46 7.62 16.18
C ALA A 41 12.29 9.10 16.59
N MET A 42 11.09 9.45 17.09
CA MET A 42 10.81 10.80 17.58
C MET A 42 11.65 11.18 18.81
N LEU A 43 11.82 10.25 19.76
CA LEU A 43 12.62 10.48 20.96
C LEU A 43 14.14 10.52 20.68
N ILE A 44 14.63 9.67 19.77
CA ILE A 44 16.03 9.72 19.33
C ILE A 44 16.31 11.05 18.61
N GLY A 45 15.38 11.52 17.79
CA GLY A 45 15.48 12.83 17.16
C GLY A 45 15.54 13.98 18.15
N TYR A 46 14.88 13.87 19.32
CA TYR A 46 15.03 14.84 20.40
C TYR A 46 16.41 14.81 21.08
N ALA A 47 16.93 13.61 21.28
CA ALA A 47 18.29 13.49 21.86
C ALA A 47 19.39 14.05 20.93
N GLY A 48 19.11 14.13 19.63
CA GLY A 48 20.00 14.75 18.63
C GLY A 48 19.51 16.15 18.18
N ALA A 49 18.64 16.80 18.92
CA ALA A 49 18.03 18.07 18.52
C ALA A 49 19.05 19.21 18.33
N ASP A 50 20.20 19.14 19.00
CA ASP A 50 21.32 20.08 18.82
C ASP A 50 21.94 20.00 17.40
N GLU A 51 21.75 18.88 16.70
CA GLU A 51 22.20 18.68 15.31
C GLU A 51 21.14 19.13 14.27
N PHE A 52 19.90 19.31 14.70
CA PHE A 52 18.79 19.74 13.84
C PHE A 52 18.42 21.21 14.14
N ASP A 53 19.03 22.14 13.41
CA ASP A 53 18.74 23.59 13.55
C ASP A 53 17.29 23.93 13.15
N ASP A 54 16.57 23.07 12.41
CA ASP A 54 15.24 23.34 11.90
C ASP A 54 14.28 22.17 12.18
N PHE A 55 13.18 22.47 12.87
CA PHE A 55 12.05 21.55 13.08
C PHE A 55 11.48 20.97 11.76
N ARG A 56 11.59 21.68 10.64
CA ARG A 56 11.14 21.19 9.34
C ARG A 56 11.94 19.97 8.88
N VAL A 57 13.27 19.96 9.11
CA VAL A 57 14.11 18.80 8.76
C VAL A 57 13.73 17.61 9.61
N TYR A 58 13.64 17.79 10.92
CA TYR A 58 13.19 16.75 11.84
C TYR A 58 11.84 16.15 11.45
N SER A 59 10.84 17.02 11.29
CA SER A 59 9.47 16.59 10.97
C SER A 59 9.38 15.90 9.59
N SER A 60 10.16 16.35 8.60
CA SER A 60 10.23 15.70 7.27
C SER A 60 10.83 14.31 7.35
N ILE A 61 11.84 14.09 8.19
CA ILE A 61 12.44 12.77 8.43
C ILE A 61 11.42 11.82 9.06
N ILE A 62 10.74 12.25 10.14
CA ILE A 62 9.73 11.45 10.81
C ILE A 62 8.57 11.10 9.86
N PHE A 63 8.12 12.08 9.06
CA PHE A 63 7.09 11.86 8.06
C PHE A 63 7.52 10.88 6.97
N SER A 64 8.76 10.97 6.50
CA SER A 64 9.33 10.02 5.55
C SER A 64 9.39 8.62 6.14
N MET A 65 9.83 8.46 7.38
CA MET A 65 9.82 7.18 8.09
C MET A 65 8.40 6.59 8.20
N PHE A 66 7.42 7.40 8.54
CA PHE A 66 6.01 6.98 8.56
C PHE A 66 5.53 6.52 7.18
N THR A 67 5.88 7.25 6.12
CA THR A 67 5.54 6.90 4.74
C THR A 67 6.16 5.55 4.33
N TYR A 68 7.45 5.32 4.61
CA TYR A 68 8.08 4.03 4.36
C TYR A 68 7.45 2.90 5.18
N LEU A 69 7.10 3.16 6.43
CA LEU A 69 6.41 2.20 7.29
C LEU A 69 5.02 1.86 6.72
N LEU A 70 4.29 2.85 6.22
CA LEU A 70 3.00 2.63 5.54
C LEU A 70 3.19 1.77 4.27
N LEU A 71 4.16 2.09 3.42
CA LEU A 71 4.40 1.36 2.17
C LEU A 71 4.79 -0.10 2.43
N ILE A 72 5.82 -0.32 3.24
CA ILE A 72 6.33 -1.67 3.53
C ILE A 72 5.32 -2.45 4.37
N GLY A 73 4.76 -1.82 5.40
CA GLY A 73 3.79 -2.44 6.29
C GLY A 73 2.48 -2.79 5.59
N SER A 74 1.98 -1.93 4.68
CA SER A 74 0.79 -2.24 3.88
C SER A 74 1.03 -3.41 2.94
N ALA A 75 2.20 -3.48 2.29
CA ALA A 75 2.59 -4.60 1.44
C ALA A 75 2.71 -5.91 2.24
N TYR A 76 3.32 -5.84 3.43
CA TYR A 76 3.38 -6.97 4.36
C TYR A 76 1.97 -7.40 4.80
N SER A 77 1.13 -6.46 5.24
CA SER A 77 -0.25 -6.74 5.63
C SER A 77 -1.05 -7.35 4.49
N ALA A 78 -0.94 -6.80 3.26
CA ALA A 78 -1.58 -7.32 2.06
C ALA A 78 -1.21 -8.79 1.78
N SER A 79 0.06 -9.13 1.96
CA SER A 79 0.54 -10.50 1.78
C SER A 79 -0.08 -11.50 2.78
N GLN A 80 -0.60 -11.03 3.91
CA GLN A 80 -1.21 -11.86 4.96
C GLN A 80 -2.72 -12.09 4.75
N ILE A 81 -3.25 -11.83 3.56
CA ILE A 81 -4.69 -11.98 3.27
C ILE A 81 -5.22 -13.39 3.61
N MET A 82 -4.40 -14.44 3.47
CA MET A 82 -4.76 -15.83 3.73
C MET A 82 -4.39 -16.31 5.15
N GLU A 83 -3.96 -15.43 6.06
CA GLU A 83 -3.54 -15.78 7.42
C GLU A 83 -4.60 -16.55 8.22
N THR A 84 -5.89 -16.20 8.05
CA THR A 84 -7.02 -16.92 8.68
C THR A 84 -7.22 -18.33 8.12
N MET A 85 -6.54 -18.70 7.05
CA MET A 85 -6.60 -20.00 6.40
C MET A 85 -5.23 -20.70 6.35
N ASP A 86 -4.29 -20.28 7.18
CA ASP A 86 -2.92 -20.81 7.20
C ASP A 86 -2.87 -22.28 7.65
N THR A 87 -3.61 -22.63 8.69
CA THR A 87 -3.73 -24.01 9.17
C THR A 87 -5.01 -24.70 8.68
N GLN A 88 -5.00 -26.03 8.59
CA GLN A 88 -6.16 -26.79 8.15
C GLN A 88 -7.39 -26.54 9.03
N GLN A 89 -7.20 -26.45 10.34
CA GLN A 89 -8.29 -26.19 11.30
C GLN A 89 -8.88 -24.77 11.10
N LYS A 90 -8.02 -23.74 10.99
CA LYS A 90 -8.48 -22.36 10.73
C LYS A 90 -9.21 -22.26 9.40
N ARG A 91 -8.71 -22.94 8.36
CA ARG A 91 -9.32 -22.99 7.04
C ARG A 91 -10.72 -23.60 7.08
N LEU A 92 -10.87 -24.76 7.74
CA LEU A 92 -12.16 -25.39 7.94
C LEU A 92 -13.14 -24.46 8.66
N SER A 93 -12.74 -23.90 9.80
CA SER A 93 -13.54 -22.95 10.58
C SER A 93 -13.97 -21.73 9.72
N TYR A 94 -13.07 -21.19 8.92
CA TYR A 94 -13.37 -20.02 8.09
C TYR A 94 -14.28 -20.34 6.90
N LEU A 95 -14.08 -21.48 6.24
CA LEU A 95 -14.91 -21.89 5.10
C LEU A 95 -16.33 -22.27 5.51
N MET A 96 -16.52 -22.80 6.74
CA MET A 96 -17.83 -23.16 7.29
C MET A 96 -18.69 -21.96 7.74
N LEU A 97 -18.14 -20.73 7.73
CA LEU A 97 -18.91 -19.54 8.08
C LEU A 97 -20.11 -19.37 7.13
N PRO A 98 -21.30 -19.02 7.66
CA PRO A 98 -22.51 -18.79 6.85
C PRO A 98 -22.46 -17.43 6.12
N ALA A 99 -21.45 -17.23 5.29
CA ALA A 99 -21.24 -16.04 4.46
C ALA A 99 -20.78 -16.45 3.07
N THR A 100 -21.06 -15.64 2.07
CA THR A 100 -20.64 -15.90 0.69
C THR A 100 -19.11 -15.78 0.55
N SER A 101 -18.53 -16.45 -0.45
CA SER A 101 -17.10 -16.37 -0.73
C SER A 101 -16.65 -14.92 -1.00
N LEU A 102 -17.51 -14.13 -1.62
CA LEU A 102 -17.27 -12.72 -1.90
C LEU A 102 -17.22 -11.89 -0.61
N GLU A 103 -18.19 -12.08 0.30
CA GLU A 103 -18.21 -11.40 1.60
C GLU A 103 -16.94 -11.71 2.40
N LYS A 104 -16.53 -12.98 2.43
CA LYS A 104 -15.30 -13.43 3.11
C LYS A 104 -14.05 -12.79 2.52
N PHE A 105 -13.95 -12.75 1.19
CA PHE A 105 -12.82 -12.14 0.50
C PHE A 105 -12.76 -10.63 0.73
N VAL A 106 -13.90 -9.93 0.59
CA VAL A 106 -13.97 -8.47 0.80
C VAL A 106 -13.61 -8.10 2.23
N VAL A 107 -14.10 -8.84 3.24
CA VAL A 107 -13.71 -8.58 4.65
C VAL A 107 -12.21 -8.70 4.83
N ARG A 108 -11.59 -9.77 4.31
CA ARG A 108 -10.14 -9.96 4.42
C ARG A 108 -9.36 -8.88 3.67
N ALA A 109 -9.82 -8.54 2.48
CA ALA A 109 -9.22 -7.48 1.69
C ALA A 109 -9.28 -6.12 2.41
N LEU A 110 -10.47 -5.73 2.91
CA LEU A 110 -10.62 -4.50 3.70
C LEU A 110 -9.75 -4.50 4.96
N TYR A 111 -9.66 -5.64 5.62
CA TYR A 111 -8.88 -5.78 6.83
C TYR A 111 -7.37 -5.58 6.59
N VAL A 112 -6.81 -6.20 5.54
CA VAL A 112 -5.36 -6.11 5.26
C VAL A 112 -4.97 -4.81 4.54
N THR A 113 -5.93 -4.12 3.89
CA THR A 113 -5.71 -2.84 3.21
C THR A 113 -6.07 -1.66 4.11
N VAL A 114 -7.36 -1.35 4.21
CA VAL A 114 -7.87 -0.20 4.96
C VAL A 114 -7.60 -0.34 6.46
N GLY A 115 -7.80 -1.54 7.01
CA GLY A 115 -7.58 -1.81 8.43
C GLY A 115 -6.14 -1.52 8.86
N PHE A 116 -5.14 -1.92 8.06
CA PHE A 116 -3.74 -1.62 8.36
C PHE A 116 -3.44 -0.12 8.30
N VAL A 117 -3.92 0.59 7.26
CA VAL A 117 -3.69 2.03 7.12
C VAL A 117 -4.29 2.79 8.31
N VAL A 118 -5.53 2.46 8.69
CA VAL A 118 -6.20 3.08 9.85
C VAL A 118 -5.39 2.82 11.13
N MET A 119 -4.95 1.58 11.35
CA MET A 119 -4.17 1.23 12.54
C MET A 119 -2.81 1.93 12.59
N ALA A 120 -2.10 2.02 11.46
CA ALA A 120 -0.82 2.70 11.39
C ALA A 120 -0.96 4.23 11.59
N THR A 121 -2.02 4.82 11.04
CA THR A 121 -2.32 6.25 11.25
C THR A 121 -2.67 6.54 12.71
N LEU A 122 -3.48 5.70 13.35
CA LEU A 122 -3.77 5.83 14.80
C LEU A 122 -2.51 5.64 15.65
N ALA A 123 -1.62 4.73 15.26
CA ALA A 123 -0.33 4.54 15.93
C ALA A 123 0.56 5.77 15.81
N PHE A 124 0.59 6.42 14.63
CA PHE A 124 1.31 7.67 14.42
C PHE A 124 0.72 8.80 15.26
N MET A 125 -0.62 8.97 15.28
CA MET A 125 -1.28 9.97 16.11
C MET A 125 -0.99 9.78 17.60
N LEU A 126 -0.98 8.51 18.07
CA LEU A 126 -0.66 8.22 19.46
C LEU A 126 0.82 8.47 19.76
N ALA A 127 1.73 8.15 18.83
CA ALA A 127 3.16 8.43 18.99
C ALA A 127 3.40 9.94 19.08
N GLU A 128 2.74 10.74 18.25
CA GLU A 128 2.79 12.20 18.30
C GLU A 128 2.25 12.75 19.63
N ALA A 129 1.10 12.27 20.09
CA ALA A 129 0.55 12.67 21.38
C ALA A 129 1.49 12.29 22.55
N THR A 130 2.12 11.10 22.48
CA THR A 130 3.07 10.65 23.50
C THR A 130 4.36 11.47 23.46
N ARG A 131 4.82 11.88 22.26
CA ARG A 131 5.96 12.78 22.08
C ARG A 131 5.80 14.06 22.89
N PHE A 132 4.61 14.69 22.86
CA PHE A 132 4.33 15.90 23.64
C PHE A 132 4.41 15.67 25.15
N LEU A 133 4.12 14.47 25.66
CA LEU A 133 4.27 14.14 27.09
C LEU A 133 5.75 14.05 27.51
N PHE A 134 6.62 13.68 26.59
CA PHE A 134 8.06 13.58 26.85
C PHE A 134 8.81 14.91 26.64
N LEU A 135 8.20 15.86 25.97
CA LEU A 135 8.80 17.15 25.62
C LEU A 135 9.42 17.89 26.82
N PRO A 136 8.78 17.95 28.03
CA PRO A 136 9.34 18.63 29.20
C PRO A 136 10.64 17.98 29.76
N PHE A 137 10.97 16.78 29.34
CA PHE A 137 12.17 16.06 29.79
C PHE A 137 13.40 16.31 28.91
N PHE A 138 13.22 16.99 27.76
CA PHE A 138 14.25 17.32 26.81
C PHE A 138 14.38 18.84 26.70
N ASP A 139 15.61 19.37 26.73
CA ASP A 139 15.88 20.78 26.50
C ASP A 139 15.91 21.04 24.98
N VAL A 140 14.73 21.21 24.38
CA VAL A 140 14.59 21.41 22.94
C VAL A 140 14.06 22.81 22.64
N HIS A 141 14.44 23.33 21.46
CA HIS A 141 14.01 24.63 20.96
C HIS A 141 12.47 24.74 20.92
N GLU A 142 11.94 25.95 21.10
CA GLU A 142 10.47 26.25 21.06
C GLU A 142 9.81 25.78 19.75
N SER A 143 10.55 25.74 18.64
CA SER A 143 10.07 25.24 17.36
C SER A 143 9.59 23.77 17.42
N PHE A 144 10.16 22.95 18.29
CA PHE A 144 9.79 21.53 18.47
C PHE A 144 8.44 21.34 19.21
N HIS A 145 7.85 22.40 19.74
CA HIS A 145 6.51 22.38 20.31
C HIS A 145 5.41 22.34 19.23
N GLN A 146 5.77 22.52 17.96
CA GLN A 146 4.83 22.42 16.85
C GLN A 146 4.48 20.94 16.57
N SER A 147 3.26 20.73 16.06
CA SER A 147 2.85 19.38 15.62
C SER A 147 3.44 19.05 14.26
N ILE A 148 3.86 17.79 14.10
CA ILE A 148 4.30 17.26 12.80
C ILE A 148 3.16 17.35 11.77
N PHE A 149 1.90 17.31 12.22
CA PHE A 149 0.73 17.49 11.35
C PHE A 149 0.65 18.90 10.74
N ALA A 150 1.36 19.90 11.26
CA ALA A 150 1.42 21.24 10.64
C ALA A 150 2.06 21.20 9.23
N LEU A 151 2.83 20.13 8.89
CA LEU A 151 3.32 19.90 7.53
C LEU A 151 2.22 19.56 6.51
N PHE A 152 1.06 19.10 6.98
CA PHE A 152 -0.12 18.83 6.15
C PHE A 152 -0.95 20.08 5.89
N ASP A 153 -0.33 21.24 5.81
CA ASP A 153 -1.06 22.47 5.50
C ASP A 153 -1.63 22.39 4.08
N ILE A 154 -2.94 22.14 4.02
CA ILE A 154 -3.72 22.03 2.77
C ILE A 154 -3.76 23.39 2.02
N SER A 155 -3.37 24.50 2.67
CA SER A 155 -3.35 25.83 2.04
C SER A 155 -2.45 25.89 0.82
N HIS A 156 -1.39 25.09 0.76
CA HIS A 156 -0.53 24.96 -0.43
C HIS A 156 -1.26 24.39 -1.66
N PHE A 157 -2.32 23.58 -1.47
CA PHE A 157 -3.13 23.10 -2.60
C PHE A 157 -3.96 24.22 -3.24
N ASN A 158 -4.33 25.24 -2.49
CA ASN A 158 -5.12 26.38 -2.99
C ASN A 158 -4.26 27.43 -3.69
N SER A 159 -2.93 27.32 -3.64
CA SER A 159 -2.00 28.28 -4.26
C SER A 159 -1.54 27.87 -5.67
N TRP A 160 -2.01 26.75 -6.19
CA TRP A 160 -1.63 26.31 -7.53
C TRP A 160 -2.41 27.06 -8.62
N PRO A 161 -1.76 27.56 -9.66
CA PRO A 161 -2.43 28.13 -10.82
C PRO A 161 -3.42 27.12 -11.43
N ASP A 162 -4.60 27.60 -11.84
CA ASP A 162 -5.67 26.77 -12.41
C ASP A 162 -5.19 25.90 -13.58
N GLU A 163 -4.21 26.40 -14.34
CA GLU A 163 -3.58 25.70 -15.47
C GLU A 163 -2.90 24.36 -15.08
N TYR A 164 -2.43 24.24 -13.83
CA TYR A 164 -1.75 23.03 -13.36
C TYR A 164 -2.64 22.08 -12.56
N ILE A 165 -3.85 22.48 -12.19
CA ILE A 165 -4.75 21.68 -11.34
C ILE A 165 -5.07 20.35 -12.01
N CYS A 166 -5.44 20.35 -13.29
CA CYS A 166 -5.78 19.13 -14.02
C CYS A 166 -4.59 18.15 -14.09
N ARG A 167 -3.41 18.65 -14.42
CA ARG A 167 -2.17 17.86 -14.46
C ARG A 167 -1.81 17.28 -13.10
N ASN A 168 -1.97 18.05 -12.02
CA ASN A 168 -1.64 17.63 -10.68
C ASN A 168 -2.64 16.59 -10.15
N VAL A 169 -3.94 16.73 -10.44
CA VAL A 169 -4.97 15.77 -10.11
C VAL A 169 -4.75 14.44 -10.85
N LEU A 170 -4.44 14.50 -12.16
CA LEU A 170 -4.11 13.31 -12.95
C LEU A 170 -2.83 12.64 -12.44
N GLY A 171 -1.81 13.42 -12.09
CA GLY A 171 -0.58 12.92 -11.50
C GLY A 171 -0.82 12.21 -10.15
N ALA A 172 -1.62 12.81 -9.27
CA ALA A 172 -2.01 12.21 -8.00
C ALA A 172 -2.82 10.92 -8.20
N LEU A 173 -3.77 10.92 -9.14
CA LEU A 173 -4.55 9.73 -9.50
C LEU A 173 -3.65 8.61 -10.04
N CYS A 174 -2.75 8.93 -10.97
CA CYS A 174 -1.80 7.97 -11.52
C CYS A 174 -0.92 7.37 -10.43
N THR A 175 -0.37 8.20 -9.54
CA THR A 175 0.43 7.76 -8.39
C THR A 175 -0.36 6.83 -7.48
N ALA A 176 -1.60 7.18 -7.13
CA ALA A 176 -2.48 6.35 -6.31
C ALA A 176 -2.77 4.99 -6.98
N LEU A 177 -2.98 4.96 -8.30
CA LEU A 177 -3.22 3.72 -9.05
C LEU A 177 -1.96 2.85 -9.14
N VAL A 178 -0.78 3.43 -9.33
CA VAL A 178 0.51 2.71 -9.31
C VAL A 178 0.73 2.08 -7.94
N MET A 179 0.52 2.85 -6.85
CA MET A 179 0.64 2.34 -5.47
C MET A 179 -0.39 1.23 -5.20
N GLY A 180 -1.64 1.43 -5.64
CA GLY A 180 -2.70 0.44 -5.53
C GLY A 180 -2.40 -0.84 -6.30
N TRP A 181 -1.84 -0.72 -7.52
CA TRP A 181 -1.39 -1.86 -8.31
C TRP A 181 -0.26 -2.61 -7.61
N GLY A 182 0.78 -1.92 -7.14
CA GLY A 182 1.86 -2.51 -6.37
C GLY A 182 1.35 -3.27 -5.14
N HIS A 183 0.45 -2.66 -4.36
CA HIS A 183 -0.21 -3.29 -3.22
C HIS A 183 -1.01 -4.55 -3.63
N SER A 184 -1.72 -4.51 -4.78
CA SER A 184 -2.50 -5.65 -5.27
C SER A 184 -1.65 -6.87 -5.65
N LEU A 185 -0.38 -6.66 -6.05
CA LEU A 185 0.57 -7.75 -6.29
C LEU A 185 0.87 -8.53 -4.99
N PHE A 186 0.97 -7.85 -3.86
CA PHE A 186 1.15 -8.51 -2.56
C PHE A 186 -0.12 -9.25 -2.11
N ILE A 187 -1.32 -8.74 -2.41
CA ILE A 187 -2.59 -9.47 -2.20
C ILE A 187 -2.59 -10.76 -3.02
N LEU A 188 -2.23 -10.67 -4.31
CA LEU A 188 -2.15 -11.81 -5.21
C LEU A 188 -1.11 -12.83 -4.72
N GLY A 189 0.07 -12.36 -4.34
CA GLY A 189 1.12 -13.19 -3.76
C GLY A 189 0.69 -13.87 -2.47
N GLY A 190 -0.07 -13.15 -1.60
CA GLY A 190 -0.67 -13.70 -0.38
C GLY A 190 -1.68 -14.81 -0.65
N CYS A 191 -2.46 -14.70 -1.73
CA CYS A 191 -3.39 -15.76 -2.15
C CYS A 191 -2.66 -16.96 -2.77
N TYR A 192 -1.54 -16.76 -3.44
CA TYR A 192 -0.82 -17.80 -4.15
C TYR A 192 0.16 -18.58 -3.26
N TRP A 193 0.99 -17.87 -2.47
CA TRP A 193 2.02 -18.47 -1.63
C TRP A 193 1.51 -18.77 -0.22
N GLN A 194 1.60 -20.05 0.20
CA GLN A 194 1.18 -20.45 1.56
C GLN A 194 2.24 -20.17 2.63
N LYS A 195 3.53 -20.16 2.26
CA LYS A 195 4.65 -19.93 3.19
C LYS A 195 5.47 -18.74 2.74
N HIS A 196 5.71 -17.81 3.66
CA HIS A 196 6.50 -16.60 3.43
C HIS A 196 6.05 -15.80 2.19
N PRO A 197 4.74 -15.44 2.07
CA PRO A 197 4.20 -14.81 0.88
C PRO A 197 4.87 -13.47 0.56
N PHE A 198 5.14 -12.65 1.58
CA PHE A 198 5.79 -11.35 1.43
C PHE A 198 7.15 -11.47 0.72
N TRP A 199 8.06 -12.29 1.25
CA TRP A 199 9.42 -12.41 0.71
C TRP A 199 9.46 -12.99 -0.69
N LYS A 200 8.59 -13.96 -0.99
CA LYS A 200 8.49 -14.54 -2.33
C LYS A 200 7.96 -13.55 -3.35
N THR A 201 6.91 -12.81 -2.99
CA THR A 201 6.35 -11.80 -3.87
C THR A 201 7.35 -10.68 -4.10
N LEU A 202 8.00 -10.19 -3.04
CA LEU A 202 9.04 -9.17 -3.12
C LEU A 202 10.19 -9.62 -4.03
N GLY A 203 10.68 -10.86 -3.83
CA GLY A 203 11.76 -11.42 -4.65
C GLY A 203 11.40 -11.50 -6.13
N ILE A 204 10.16 -11.89 -6.47
CA ILE A 204 9.69 -11.91 -7.87
C ILE A 204 9.59 -10.50 -8.43
N ILE A 205 9.03 -9.55 -7.68
CA ILE A 205 8.93 -8.14 -8.12
C ILE A 205 10.32 -7.57 -8.40
N LEU A 206 11.29 -7.79 -7.50
CA LEU A 206 12.67 -7.32 -7.69
C LEU A 206 13.35 -7.99 -8.89
N LEU A 207 13.14 -9.30 -9.09
CA LEU A 207 13.69 -10.03 -10.23
C LEU A 207 13.11 -9.52 -11.55
N VAL A 208 11.79 -9.36 -11.64
CA VAL A 208 11.12 -8.82 -12.84
C VAL A 208 11.59 -7.38 -13.11
N ASN A 209 11.70 -6.55 -12.07
CA ASN A 209 12.21 -5.19 -12.22
C ASN A 209 13.64 -5.19 -12.76
N GLN A 210 14.53 -6.04 -12.22
CA GLN A 210 15.91 -6.16 -12.70
C GLN A 210 15.98 -6.63 -14.16
N LEU A 211 15.15 -7.61 -14.53
CA LEU A 211 15.07 -8.07 -15.93
C LEU A 211 14.58 -6.97 -16.87
N MET A 212 13.59 -6.18 -16.45
CA MET A 212 13.08 -5.05 -17.22
C MET A 212 14.15 -3.97 -17.43
N ILE A 213 14.94 -3.66 -16.39
CA ILE A 213 16.06 -2.72 -16.47
C ILE A 213 17.12 -3.24 -17.45
N MET A 214 17.53 -4.49 -17.33
CA MET A 214 18.50 -5.10 -18.25
C MET A 214 18.00 -5.09 -19.70
N PHE A 215 16.71 -5.40 -19.89
CA PHE A 215 16.09 -5.35 -21.23
C PHE A 215 16.05 -3.93 -21.79
N ALA A 216 15.74 -2.92 -20.96
CA ALA A 216 15.76 -1.53 -21.36
C ALA A 216 17.16 -1.07 -21.78
N PHE A 217 18.22 -1.45 -21.04
CA PHE A 217 19.61 -1.18 -21.44
C PHE A 217 19.98 -1.88 -22.74
N PHE A 218 19.61 -3.15 -22.90
CA PHE A 218 19.85 -3.89 -24.15
C PHE A 218 19.16 -3.21 -25.35
N LEU A 219 17.91 -2.77 -25.17
CA LEU A 219 17.20 -2.03 -26.23
C LEU A 219 17.88 -0.68 -26.51
N ALA A 220 18.28 0.06 -25.47
CA ALA A 220 18.94 1.37 -25.65
C ALA A 220 20.25 1.21 -26.42
N GLU A 221 21.05 0.19 -26.14
CA GLU A 221 22.29 -0.11 -26.87
C GLU A 221 21.99 -0.51 -28.33
N THR A 222 20.99 -1.38 -28.55
CA THR A 222 20.63 -1.85 -29.90
C THR A 222 19.99 -0.75 -30.76
N ILE A 223 19.16 0.14 -30.15
CA ILE A 223 18.48 1.23 -30.84
C ILE A 223 19.42 2.45 -31.00
N GLY A 224 20.34 2.64 -30.04
CA GLY A 224 21.33 3.73 -30.09
C GLY A 224 22.26 3.66 -31.33
N ASP A 225 22.45 2.48 -31.92
CA ASP A 225 23.17 2.25 -33.14
C ASP A 225 22.30 2.49 -34.41
N ILE A 226 20.98 2.63 -34.25
CA ILE A 226 20.06 2.96 -35.34
C ILE A 226 19.90 4.49 -35.35
N ASP A 227 20.41 5.14 -36.36
CA ASP A 227 20.26 6.58 -36.59
C ASP A 227 18.77 6.89 -36.87
N LEU A 228 17.98 6.95 -35.80
CA LEU A 228 16.58 7.39 -35.82
C LEU A 228 16.59 8.91 -35.86
N SER A 229 16.96 9.48 -37.02
CA SER A 229 16.70 10.89 -37.34
C SER A 229 15.18 11.09 -37.51
N ILE A 230 14.45 10.92 -36.40
CA ILE A 230 13.04 11.28 -36.34
C ILE A 230 13.03 12.81 -36.28
N ASP A 231 12.60 13.43 -37.38
CA ASP A 231 12.41 14.88 -37.48
C ASP A 231 11.52 15.34 -36.31
N GLY A 232 12.04 16.24 -35.46
CA GLY A 232 11.29 16.77 -34.32
C GLY A 232 9.96 17.38 -34.75
N GLU A 233 9.91 18.02 -35.93
CA GLU A 233 8.69 18.55 -36.54
C GLU A 233 7.68 17.45 -36.90
N TRP A 234 8.14 16.29 -37.38
CA TRP A 234 7.26 15.13 -37.63
C TRP A 234 6.65 14.58 -36.33
N LEU A 235 7.46 14.53 -35.27
CA LEU A 235 7.01 14.07 -33.95
C LEU A 235 5.94 15.01 -33.36
N GLU A 236 6.18 16.33 -33.43
CA GLU A 236 5.21 17.34 -32.97
C GLU A 236 3.91 17.29 -33.76
N ALA A 237 3.99 17.13 -35.10
CA ALA A 237 2.81 17.10 -35.97
C ALA A 237 1.95 15.82 -35.78
N HIS A 238 2.58 14.66 -35.49
CA HIS A 238 1.88 13.38 -35.44
C HIS A 238 1.64 12.89 -33.99
N MET A 239 2.34 13.45 -33.02
CA MET A 239 2.20 13.10 -31.60
C MET A 239 1.68 14.29 -30.75
N ALA A 240 0.97 15.23 -31.36
CA ALA A 240 0.33 16.38 -30.67
C ALA A 240 -0.64 15.93 -29.53
N TRP A 241 -1.10 14.67 -29.57
CA TRP A 241 -1.88 14.05 -28.51
C TRP A 241 -1.02 13.50 -27.35
N VAL A 242 0.30 13.41 -27.49
CA VAL A 242 1.24 13.02 -26.44
C VAL A 242 1.53 14.22 -25.55
N THR A 243 0.48 14.81 -25.02
CA THR A 243 0.61 15.76 -23.91
C THR A 243 0.90 15.00 -22.63
N ILE A 244 1.49 15.68 -21.65
CA ILE A 244 1.73 15.08 -20.32
C ILE A 244 0.42 14.52 -19.73
N GLU A 245 -0.68 15.24 -19.92
CA GLU A 245 -2.02 14.83 -19.48
C GLU A 245 -2.49 13.55 -20.21
N GLY A 246 -2.24 13.43 -21.51
CA GLY A 246 -2.57 12.24 -22.30
C GLY A 246 -1.80 11.01 -21.82
N VAL A 247 -0.50 11.16 -21.56
CA VAL A 247 0.35 10.09 -21.02
C VAL A 247 -0.10 9.68 -19.63
N LEU A 248 -0.35 10.64 -18.73
CA LEU A 248 -0.84 10.36 -17.38
C LEU A 248 -2.22 9.70 -17.41
N GLY A 249 -3.11 10.13 -18.31
CA GLY A 249 -4.43 9.52 -18.50
C GLY A 249 -4.31 8.08 -18.99
N PHE A 250 -3.49 7.81 -20.00
CA PHE A 250 -3.24 6.46 -20.51
C PHE A 250 -2.66 5.53 -19.42
N LEU A 251 -1.63 6.00 -18.69
CA LEU A 251 -1.03 5.24 -17.60
C LEU A 251 -2.05 4.95 -16.49
N SER A 252 -2.90 5.93 -16.16
CA SER A 252 -3.96 5.75 -15.17
C SER A 252 -4.93 4.64 -15.57
N ILE A 253 -5.37 4.62 -16.83
CA ILE A 253 -6.25 3.55 -17.34
C ILE A 253 -5.54 2.20 -17.30
N LEU A 254 -4.29 2.13 -17.75
CA LEU A 254 -3.49 0.91 -17.75
C LEU A 254 -3.36 0.34 -16.32
N PHE A 255 -2.94 1.16 -15.35
CA PHE A 255 -2.78 0.70 -13.97
C PHE A 255 -4.12 0.36 -13.30
N ALA A 256 -5.22 1.04 -13.66
CA ALA A 256 -6.55 0.66 -13.19
C ALA A 256 -6.97 -0.72 -13.70
N LEU A 257 -6.71 -1.03 -14.97
CA LEU A 257 -6.98 -2.35 -15.54
C LEU A 257 -6.11 -3.45 -14.90
N LEU A 258 -4.83 -3.19 -14.71
CA LEU A 258 -3.91 -4.12 -14.04
C LEU A 258 -4.31 -4.36 -12.57
N LEU A 259 -4.73 -3.31 -11.87
CA LEU A 259 -5.27 -3.39 -10.52
C LEU A 259 -6.51 -4.29 -10.48
N ALA A 260 -7.50 -4.03 -11.33
CA ALA A 260 -8.72 -4.80 -11.42
C ALA A 260 -8.45 -6.27 -11.76
N PHE A 261 -7.52 -6.52 -12.69
CA PHE A 261 -7.10 -7.88 -13.06
C PHE A 261 -6.47 -8.63 -11.88
N ASN A 262 -5.56 -7.99 -11.14
CA ASN A 262 -4.94 -8.61 -9.96
C ASN A 262 -5.97 -8.94 -8.87
N TRP A 263 -6.94 -8.03 -8.63
CA TRP A 263 -8.02 -8.28 -7.68
C TRP A 263 -8.92 -9.43 -8.10
N TRP A 264 -9.28 -9.50 -9.38
CA TRP A 264 -10.07 -10.60 -9.93
C TRP A 264 -9.32 -11.94 -9.80
N LEU A 265 -8.01 -11.96 -10.12
CA LEU A 265 -7.19 -13.16 -10.01
C LEU A 265 -7.04 -13.59 -8.54
N SER A 266 -6.83 -12.64 -7.62
CA SER A 266 -6.76 -12.89 -6.18
C SER A 266 -8.07 -13.49 -5.66
N TYR A 267 -9.22 -12.96 -6.08
CA TYR A 267 -10.51 -13.52 -5.74
C TYR A 267 -10.69 -14.95 -6.28
N ARG A 268 -10.27 -15.21 -7.51
CA ARG A 268 -10.29 -16.58 -8.07
C ARG A 268 -9.40 -17.55 -7.27
N CYS A 269 -8.20 -17.13 -6.90
CA CYS A 269 -7.31 -17.91 -6.04
C CYS A 269 -7.95 -18.19 -4.68
N PHE A 270 -8.60 -17.19 -4.08
CA PHE A 270 -9.30 -17.33 -2.81
C PHE A 270 -10.46 -18.33 -2.89
N THR A 271 -11.32 -18.22 -3.89
CA THR A 271 -12.49 -19.12 -4.06
C THR A 271 -12.11 -20.57 -4.36
N ARG A 272 -10.94 -20.79 -4.97
CA ARG A 272 -10.39 -22.13 -5.24
C ARG A 272 -9.61 -22.71 -4.07
N SER A 273 -9.52 -22.00 -2.92
CA SER A 273 -8.85 -22.52 -1.73
C SER A 273 -9.62 -23.72 -1.18
N GLN A 274 -9.00 -24.90 -1.21
CA GLN A 274 -9.59 -26.16 -0.77
C GLN A 274 -9.06 -26.55 0.61
N VAL A 275 -9.85 -27.33 1.36
CA VAL A 275 -9.45 -27.88 2.66
C VAL A 275 -8.26 -28.84 2.50
N ILE A 276 -8.27 -29.63 1.44
CA ILE A 276 -7.20 -30.58 1.11
C ILE A 276 -6.28 -29.90 0.09
N LYS A 277 -4.97 -29.91 0.37
CA LYS A 277 -3.99 -29.35 -0.56
C LYS A 277 -3.94 -30.18 -1.83
N PRO A 278 -4.23 -29.67 -3.02
CA PRO A 278 -4.00 -30.40 -4.25
C PRO A 278 -2.49 -30.63 -4.44
N LYS A 279 -2.11 -31.82 -4.97
CA LYS A 279 -0.71 -32.16 -5.25
C LYS A 279 -0.05 -31.19 -6.23
N PHE A 280 -0.83 -30.65 -7.16
CA PHE A 280 -0.40 -29.62 -8.11
C PHE A 280 -1.44 -28.47 -8.10
N ARG A 281 -0.99 -27.24 -7.87
CA ARG A 281 -1.78 -26.02 -8.14
C ARG A 281 -1.50 -25.61 -9.58
N LEU A 282 -2.33 -26.05 -10.50
CA LEU A 282 -2.44 -25.39 -11.79
C LEU A 282 -3.32 -24.15 -11.61
N LEU A 283 -2.88 -23.02 -12.13
CA LEU A 283 -3.53 -21.70 -12.14
C LEU A 283 -5.01 -21.75 -12.51
#